data_877a437325b59a874b3aa0a387212838
#
_entry.id   877a437325b59a874b3aa0a387212838
#
_cell.length_a   1.000
_cell.length_b   1.000
_cell.length_c   1.000
_cell.angle_alpha   90.00
_cell.angle_beta   90.00
_cell.angle_gamma   90.00
#
_symmetry.space_group_name_H-M   'P 1'
#
loop_
_entity.id
_entity.type
_entity.pdbx_description
1 polymer ?
#
loop_
_entity_poly.entity_id
_entity_poly.type
_entity_poly.pdbx_seq_one_letter_code
_entity_poly.pdbx_strand_id
1 'polypeptide(L)'
;MTGGFFSLSGSSKANINTVLSGGWLEVNDDASITETTISSDIEKKSTVRLYQDGSATKTTVGDNGILYVSGDSRAEETHVTKGGKLIVYSESQGPTLKNTQIAGTLTLKSDVTLEGKTEFVSEGKTEFVSSATIKTTGHLIDNQGQLIFNSDKDIVIEAMIDGQGSLTKENPLTTLTLSSAGDAWVASYVYSGETHINAGNLKLANTHFFGSPISGNPNTRLILEKSTLDTTVQGSSVFIDKHSIWNMLGDSNIHHLDILDSGRHDLNNPGKTGNQLIINGDYFSDNGTLIFHSQLAGDDSVTDHILIKGNTGGHTNVRVINVNGEGNKTDSGIQLIEVRGISDGEFSQVGRITAGAYEYRLGRGKDELSKNWYLSSDITDYSSDGVPEAELPGILVLKSDNAAVFSAKLADYALQXXXXXXXXXXXXXXXXXXXXXXXXXXXXXXXXXXN
;
A
#
# COMPACT_ATOMS: atom_id res chain seq x y z
N MET A 1 -7.65 43.00 -1.86
CA MET A 1 -9.07 43.02 -2.24
C MET A 1 -9.90 42.68 -1.02
N THR A 2 -10.88 43.49 -0.71
CA THR A 2 -11.67 43.31 0.47
C THR A 2 -13.14 43.24 0.06
N GLY A 3 -13.76 42.11 0.30
CA GLY A 3 -15.12 41.89 -0.18
C GLY A 3 -15.13 41.92 -1.70
N GLY A 4 -16.26 41.91 -2.30
CA GLY A 4 -16.38 42.11 -3.72
C GLY A 4 -16.04 40.88 -4.54
N PHE A 5 -16.24 41.02 -5.84
CA PHE A 5 -16.05 39.95 -6.80
C PHE A 5 -15.24 40.48 -7.97
N PHE A 6 -14.18 39.78 -8.35
CA PHE A 6 -13.32 40.14 -9.47
C PHE A 6 -13.14 38.93 -10.35
N SER A 7 -12.94 39.20 -11.64
CA SER A 7 -12.71 38.12 -12.60
C SER A 7 -11.58 38.53 -13.53
N LEU A 8 -10.64 37.61 -13.73
CA LEU A 8 -9.57 37.73 -14.72
C LEU A 8 -9.79 36.66 -15.77
N SER A 9 -9.69 37.02 -17.03
CA SER A 9 -9.85 36.03 -18.09
C SER A 9 -8.98 36.40 -19.26
N GLY A 10 -8.97 35.50 -20.25
CA GLY A 10 -8.14 35.68 -21.42
C GLY A 10 -6.67 35.52 -21.03
N SER A 11 -5.83 36.41 -21.56
CA SER A 11 -4.41 36.35 -21.25
C SER A 11 -4.02 37.27 -20.10
N SER A 12 -4.97 37.66 -19.28
CA SER A 12 -4.72 38.57 -18.16
C SER A 12 -3.73 37.97 -17.17
N LYS A 13 -2.90 38.81 -16.59
CA LYS A 13 -1.95 38.43 -15.58
C LYS A 13 -1.99 39.43 -14.45
N ALA A 14 -1.85 38.94 -13.23
CA ALA A 14 -1.84 39.80 -12.05
C ALA A 14 -0.78 39.31 -11.09
N ASN A 15 0.01 40.24 -10.56
CA ASN A 15 1.04 39.95 -9.59
C ASN A 15 0.67 40.47 -8.22
N ILE A 16 1.09 39.75 -7.20
CA ILE A 16 1.00 40.17 -5.81
C ILE A 16 -0.44 40.57 -5.47
N ASN A 17 -1.27 39.56 -5.39
CA ASN A 17 -2.67 39.76 -5.05
C ASN A 17 -2.93 39.32 -3.62
N THR A 18 -3.70 40.11 -2.92
CA THR A 18 -4.15 39.74 -1.58
C THR A 18 -5.67 39.77 -1.57
N VAL A 19 -6.27 38.66 -1.22
CA VAL A 19 -7.71 38.53 -1.17
C VAL A 19 -8.10 38.37 0.30
N LEU A 20 -8.73 39.37 0.85
CA LEU A 20 -9.06 39.42 2.28
C LEU A 20 -10.51 39.74 2.50
N SER A 21 -10.98 39.44 3.70
CA SER A 21 -12.24 39.88 4.21
C SER A 21 -13.42 39.55 3.30
N GLY A 22 -13.43 38.31 2.84
CA GLY A 22 -14.58 37.80 2.11
C GLY A 22 -14.60 38.12 0.62
N GLY A 23 -13.50 38.55 0.05
CA GLY A 23 -13.44 38.79 -1.37
C GLY A 23 -13.43 37.48 -2.18
N TRP A 24 -13.77 37.58 -3.45
CA TRP A 24 -13.82 36.45 -4.37
C TRP A 24 -13.16 36.86 -5.67
N LEU A 25 -12.17 36.07 -6.09
CA LEU A 25 -11.45 36.31 -7.33
C LEU A 25 -11.53 35.08 -8.21
N GLU A 26 -11.97 35.23 -9.44
CA GLU A 26 -11.98 34.15 -10.42
C GLU A 26 -10.90 34.37 -11.43
N VAL A 27 -10.20 33.29 -11.77
CA VAL A 27 -9.12 33.32 -12.74
C VAL A 27 -9.47 32.27 -13.80
N ASN A 28 -9.84 32.73 -14.98
CA ASN A 28 -10.38 31.91 -16.06
C ASN A 28 -9.52 31.90 -17.28
N ASP A 29 -9.79 30.91 -18.13
CA ASP A 29 -9.18 30.82 -19.45
C ASP A 29 -7.67 30.80 -19.27
N ASP A 30 -6.92 31.59 -19.94
CA ASP A 30 -5.47 31.61 -19.82
C ASP A 30 -4.98 32.63 -18.82
N ALA A 31 -5.84 33.18 -17.99
CA ALA A 31 -5.42 34.18 -17.02
C ALA A 31 -4.55 33.53 -15.94
N SER A 32 -3.71 34.31 -15.31
CA SER A 32 -2.84 33.83 -14.28
C SER A 32 -2.64 34.86 -13.19
N ILE A 33 -2.36 34.33 -11.97
CA ILE A 33 -1.99 35.18 -10.85
C ILE A 33 -0.68 34.68 -10.26
N THR A 34 0.06 35.58 -9.63
CA THR A 34 1.36 35.28 -9.06
C THR A 34 1.48 35.93 -7.70
N GLU A 35 2.04 35.20 -6.74
CA GLU A 35 2.32 35.75 -5.40
C GLU A 35 1.07 36.25 -4.73
N THR A 36 0.08 35.40 -4.64
CA THR A 36 -1.22 35.73 -4.08
C THR A 36 -1.36 35.16 -2.69
N THR A 37 -1.88 35.96 -1.76
CA THR A 37 -2.24 35.50 -0.42
C THR A 37 -3.75 35.54 -0.30
N ILE A 38 -4.33 34.42 0.12
CA ILE A 38 -5.77 34.28 0.27
C ILE A 38 -6.05 34.03 1.75
N SER A 39 -6.65 35.02 2.42
CA SER A 39 -6.96 34.84 3.82
C SER A 39 -8.06 35.83 4.20
N SER A 40 -8.62 35.65 5.38
CA SER A 40 -9.64 36.56 5.89
C SER A 40 -9.49 36.67 7.38
N ASP A 41 -9.65 37.89 7.90
CA ASP A 41 -9.64 38.09 9.35
C ASP A 41 -11.03 38.11 9.92
N ILE A 42 -12.04 37.76 9.13
CA ILE A 42 -13.41 37.62 9.59
C ILE A 42 -13.91 36.25 9.18
N GLU A 43 -15.09 35.86 9.63
CA GLU A 43 -15.61 34.55 9.35
C GLU A 43 -15.96 34.33 7.90
N LYS A 44 -16.25 35.39 7.17
CA LYS A 44 -16.54 35.21 5.75
C LYS A 44 -15.26 34.82 5.01
N LYS A 45 -15.31 33.75 4.27
CA LYS A 45 -14.12 33.23 3.61
C LYS A 45 -13.68 34.12 2.46
N SER A 46 -12.38 34.19 2.24
CA SER A 46 -11.82 34.80 1.05
C SER A 46 -11.50 33.68 0.07
N THR A 47 -11.86 33.87 -1.20
CA THR A 47 -11.83 32.76 -2.14
C THR A 47 -11.18 33.17 -3.44
N VAL A 48 -10.30 32.31 -3.94
CA VAL A 48 -9.80 32.39 -5.32
C VAL A 48 -10.21 31.10 -5.99
N ARG A 49 -10.78 31.21 -7.18
CA ARG A 49 -11.15 30.06 -7.96
C ARG A 49 -10.42 30.08 -9.28
N LEU A 50 -9.64 29.04 -9.53
CA LEU A 50 -9.01 28.83 -10.82
C LEU A 50 -9.94 27.96 -11.64
N TYR A 51 -10.21 28.35 -12.85
CA TYR A 51 -11.21 27.67 -13.66
C TYR A 51 -10.71 27.55 -15.08
N GLN A 52 -11.09 26.47 -15.74
CA GLN A 52 -10.63 26.19 -17.10
C GLN A 52 -9.11 26.21 -17.11
N ASP A 53 -8.47 27.02 -17.90
CA ASP A 53 -7.01 27.07 -17.98
C ASP A 53 -6.41 28.14 -17.10
N GLY A 54 -7.12 28.61 -16.10
CA GLY A 54 -6.55 29.57 -15.17
C GLY A 54 -5.40 28.98 -14.38
N SER A 55 -4.47 29.83 -13.95
CA SER A 55 -3.33 29.33 -13.22
C SER A 55 -2.93 30.30 -12.10
N ALA A 56 -2.24 29.72 -11.11
CA ALA A 56 -1.71 30.50 -9.99
C ALA A 56 -0.33 29.97 -9.63
N THR A 57 0.60 30.90 -9.37
CA THR A 57 1.95 30.54 -8.96
C THR A 57 2.29 31.27 -7.68
N LYS A 58 2.85 30.55 -6.71
CA LYS A 58 3.27 31.14 -5.43
C LYS A 58 2.06 31.68 -4.66
N THR A 59 1.15 30.79 -4.33
CA THR A 59 -0.06 31.15 -3.60
C THR A 59 0.05 30.67 -2.16
N THR A 60 -0.31 31.55 -1.23
CA THR A 60 -0.45 31.19 0.16
C THR A 60 -1.92 31.22 0.53
N VAL A 61 -2.43 30.09 1.03
CA VAL A 61 -3.83 29.98 1.44
C VAL A 61 -3.83 29.94 2.96
N GLY A 62 -4.24 31.04 3.57
CA GLY A 62 -4.17 31.19 4.99
C GLY A 62 -5.52 31.05 5.67
N ASP A 63 -5.57 31.50 6.90
CA ASP A 63 -6.75 31.32 7.73
C ASP A 63 -7.99 31.91 7.04
N ASN A 64 -9.05 31.11 6.99
CA ASN A 64 -10.30 31.50 6.33
C ASN A 64 -10.15 31.76 4.85
N GLY A 65 -9.08 31.27 4.24
CA GLY A 65 -8.88 31.35 2.82
C GLY A 65 -9.22 30.06 2.12
N ILE A 66 -9.71 30.15 0.90
CA ILE A 66 -10.02 29.00 0.06
C ILE A 66 -9.45 29.20 -1.33
N LEU A 67 -8.72 28.22 -1.79
CA LEU A 67 -8.32 28.17 -3.19
C LEU A 67 -9.05 26.98 -3.82
N TYR A 68 -9.90 27.28 -4.81
CA TYR A 68 -10.52 26.26 -5.63
C TYR A 68 -9.68 26.10 -6.88
N VAL A 69 -9.35 24.83 -7.21
CA VAL A 69 -8.65 24.54 -8.45
C VAL A 69 -9.56 23.63 -9.25
N SER A 70 -10.09 24.15 -10.34
CA SER A 70 -11.12 23.44 -11.10
C SER A 70 -10.80 23.44 -12.58
N GLY A 71 -11.54 22.62 -13.31
CA GLY A 71 -11.31 22.49 -14.74
C GLY A 71 -9.94 21.92 -15.01
N ASP A 72 -9.26 22.48 -16.00
CA ASP A 72 -7.91 22.09 -16.36
C ASP A 72 -6.88 23.03 -15.79
N SER A 73 -7.21 23.70 -14.70
CA SER A 73 -6.32 24.73 -14.17
C SER A 73 -5.12 24.12 -13.47
N ARG A 74 -4.19 25.00 -13.11
CA ARG A 74 -2.91 24.59 -12.59
C ARG A 74 -2.47 25.53 -11.47
N ALA A 75 -2.03 24.94 -10.37
CA ALA A 75 -1.50 25.72 -9.25
C ALA A 75 -0.09 25.24 -8.95
N GLU A 76 0.88 26.16 -8.91
CA GLU A 76 2.27 25.86 -8.64
C GLU A 76 2.75 26.59 -7.40
N GLU A 77 3.54 25.90 -6.59
CA GLU A 77 4.13 26.48 -5.38
C GLU A 77 3.03 27.04 -4.49
N THR A 78 2.14 26.17 -4.06
CA THR A 78 1.03 26.53 -3.19
C THR A 78 1.35 26.12 -1.77
N HIS A 79 1.19 27.05 -0.84
CA HIS A 79 1.31 26.80 0.59
C HIS A 79 -0.05 26.96 1.22
N VAL A 80 -0.59 25.87 1.78
CA VAL A 80 -1.85 25.91 2.49
C VAL A 80 -1.50 25.86 3.96
N THR A 81 -1.63 26.99 4.63
CA THR A 81 -1.26 27.07 6.04
C THR A 81 -2.44 26.70 6.91
N LYS A 82 -2.22 26.71 8.21
CA LYS A 82 -3.26 26.35 9.16
C LYS A 82 -4.50 27.20 8.90
N GLY A 83 -5.66 26.54 8.85
CA GLY A 83 -6.93 27.22 8.62
C GLY A 83 -7.25 27.46 7.17
N GLY A 84 -6.30 27.24 6.26
CA GLY A 84 -6.55 27.38 4.85
C GLY A 84 -7.11 26.10 4.23
N LYS A 85 -7.78 26.25 3.11
CA LYS A 85 -8.36 25.12 2.40
C LYS A 85 -8.02 25.18 0.92
N LEU A 86 -7.62 24.04 0.40
CA LEU A 86 -7.39 23.86 -1.03
C LEU A 86 -8.41 22.82 -1.50
N ILE A 87 -9.25 23.20 -2.44
CA ILE A 87 -10.33 22.35 -2.91
C ILE A 87 -10.14 22.09 -4.40
N VAL A 88 -10.13 20.80 -4.76
CA VAL A 88 -9.99 20.41 -6.15
C VAL A 88 -11.34 19.87 -6.63
N TYR A 89 -11.84 20.45 -7.72
CA TYR A 89 -13.10 20.02 -8.28
C TYR A 89 -13.10 20.22 -9.77
N SER A 90 -13.40 19.20 -10.54
CA SER A 90 -13.46 19.29 -11.99
C SER A 90 -14.48 18.29 -12.51
N GLU A 91 -15.16 18.67 -13.57
CA GLU A 91 -16.09 17.77 -14.22
C GLU A 91 -15.47 17.00 -15.37
N SER A 92 -14.21 17.23 -15.64
CA SER A 92 -13.51 16.53 -16.71
C SER A 92 -12.20 16.00 -16.17
N GLN A 93 -11.11 16.21 -16.87
CA GLN A 93 -9.81 15.86 -16.34
C GLN A 93 -9.53 16.71 -15.11
N GLY A 94 -8.85 16.13 -14.16
CA GLY A 94 -8.55 16.85 -12.95
C GLY A 94 -7.48 17.91 -13.18
N PRO A 95 -7.44 18.90 -12.31
CA PRO A 95 -6.40 19.91 -12.41
C PRO A 95 -5.06 19.37 -11.93
N THR A 96 -4.03 20.19 -12.06
CA THR A 96 -2.68 19.84 -11.67
C THR A 96 -2.21 20.74 -10.53
N LEU A 97 -1.64 20.11 -9.51
CA LEU A 97 -0.99 20.79 -8.41
C LEU A 97 0.50 20.46 -8.48
N LYS A 98 1.36 21.46 -8.51
CA LYS A 98 2.79 21.24 -8.57
C LYS A 98 3.48 21.94 -7.41
N ASN A 99 4.21 21.17 -6.61
CA ASN A 99 4.95 21.69 -5.46
C ASN A 99 3.99 22.34 -4.46
N THR A 100 3.27 21.50 -3.75
CA THR A 100 2.24 21.92 -2.80
C THR A 100 2.64 21.52 -1.39
N GLN A 101 2.53 22.46 -0.44
CA GLN A 101 2.77 22.16 0.95
C GLN A 101 1.49 22.43 1.73
N ILE A 102 1.06 21.46 2.51
CA ILE A 102 -0.25 21.50 3.14
C ILE A 102 -0.13 21.33 4.65
N ALA A 103 -0.43 22.38 5.38
CA ALA A 103 -0.62 22.33 6.84
C ALA A 103 -2.06 22.62 7.20
N GLY A 104 -2.91 22.85 6.22
CA GLY A 104 -4.33 23.03 6.39
C GLY A 104 -5.08 21.83 5.84
N THR A 105 -6.10 22.10 5.03
CA THR A 105 -6.99 21.05 4.53
C THR A 105 -6.93 20.99 3.01
N LEU A 106 -6.79 19.78 2.50
CA LEU A 106 -6.96 19.51 1.07
C LEU A 106 -8.24 18.70 0.92
N THR A 107 -9.15 19.18 0.09
CA THR A 107 -10.39 18.47 -0.20
C THR A 107 -10.39 18.10 -1.68
N LEU A 108 -10.51 16.81 -1.96
CA LEU A 108 -10.56 16.33 -3.34
C LEU A 108 -11.99 15.93 -3.67
N LYS A 109 -12.56 16.61 -4.63
CA LYS A 109 -13.90 16.28 -5.14
C LYS A 109 -13.83 15.71 -6.54
N SER A 110 -12.66 15.59 -7.11
CA SER A 110 -12.46 15.03 -8.43
C SER A 110 -11.02 14.51 -8.51
N ASP A 111 -10.66 13.99 -9.65
CA ASP A 111 -9.29 13.54 -9.89
C ASP A 111 -8.32 14.71 -9.82
N VAL A 112 -7.09 14.41 -9.48
CA VAL A 112 -6.04 15.43 -9.39
C VAL A 112 -4.73 14.81 -9.85
N THR A 113 -3.91 15.61 -10.54
CA THR A 113 -2.54 15.23 -10.88
C THR A 113 -1.60 15.99 -9.96
N LEU A 114 -0.70 15.27 -9.32
CA LEU A 114 0.31 15.87 -8.46
C LEU A 114 1.66 15.79 -9.13
N GLU A 115 2.35 16.93 -9.20
CA GLU A 115 3.69 17.02 -9.75
C GLU A 115 4.61 17.66 -8.73
N GLY A 116 5.90 17.40 -8.86
CA GLY A 116 6.85 17.90 -7.92
C GLY A 116 6.59 17.32 -6.55
N LYS A 117 6.83 18.11 -5.51
CA LYS A 117 6.70 17.64 -4.15
C LYS A 117 5.35 18.07 -3.58
N THR A 118 4.56 17.10 -3.14
CA THR A 118 3.34 17.37 -2.38
C THR A 118 3.59 16.90 -0.96
N GLU A 119 3.59 17.82 -0.02
CA GLU A 119 3.99 17.49 1.34
C GLU A 119 2.94 17.94 2.33
N PHE A 120 2.47 17.00 3.16
CA PHE A 120 1.59 17.30 4.28
C PHE A 120 2.46 17.51 5.49
N VAL A 121 2.36 18.68 6.11
CA VAL A 121 3.24 19.07 7.20
C VAL A 121 2.42 19.57 8.37
N SER A 122 3.06 19.62 9.52
CA SER A 122 2.47 20.25 10.68
C SER A 122 3.05 21.63 10.81
N GLU A 123 2.24 22.54 11.27
CA GLU A 123 2.71 23.88 11.41
C GLU A 123 3.18 24.15 12.83
N GLY A 124 4.47 24.46 12.95
CA GLY A 124 5.04 25.10 14.10
C GLY A 124 4.76 24.44 15.43
N LYS A 125 4.73 25.24 16.43
CA LYS A 125 4.72 24.76 17.81
C LYS A 125 3.47 25.07 18.54
N THR A 126 2.44 25.54 17.87
CA THR A 126 1.21 25.85 18.57
C THR A 126 0.55 24.56 19.00
N GLU A 127 -0.04 24.59 20.18
CA GLU A 127 -0.68 23.39 20.67
C GLU A 127 -1.99 23.11 19.98
N PHE A 128 -2.49 24.03 19.19
CA PHE A 128 -3.71 23.83 18.44
C PHE A 128 -3.45 23.76 16.95
N VAL A 129 -2.29 23.31 16.58
CA VAL A 129 -1.97 23.16 15.17
C VAL A 129 -2.93 22.17 14.54
N SER A 130 -3.59 22.62 13.51
CA SER A 130 -4.40 21.70 12.75
C SER A 130 -3.48 20.85 11.91
N SER A 131 -3.74 19.56 11.91
CA SER A 131 -2.97 18.68 11.06
C SER A 131 -3.40 18.86 9.61
N ALA A 132 -2.55 18.48 8.72
CA ALA A 132 -2.93 18.40 7.32
C ALA A 132 -3.99 17.30 7.19
N THR A 133 -5.02 17.58 6.41
CA THR A 133 -6.14 16.69 6.27
C THR A 133 -6.48 16.51 4.79
N ILE A 134 -6.69 15.28 4.40
CA ILE A 134 -7.25 14.98 3.09
C ILE A 134 -8.67 14.51 3.31
N LYS A 135 -9.60 15.08 2.55
CA LYS A 135 -10.99 14.63 2.52
C LYS A 135 -11.33 14.28 1.09
N THR A 136 -11.74 13.04 0.89
CA THR A 136 -11.94 12.56 -0.46
C THR A 136 -12.98 11.45 -0.46
N THR A 137 -13.54 11.17 -1.62
CA THR A 137 -14.56 10.15 -1.76
C THR A 137 -14.26 9.29 -2.99
N GLY A 138 -13.15 8.56 -2.93
CA GLY A 138 -12.86 7.60 -3.96
C GLY A 138 -12.26 8.13 -5.23
N HIS A 139 -11.80 9.35 -5.22
CA HIS A 139 -11.21 9.92 -6.42
C HIS A 139 -9.78 9.44 -6.62
N LEU A 140 -9.26 9.67 -7.80
CA LEU A 140 -7.94 9.22 -8.19
C LEU A 140 -6.92 10.32 -7.99
N ILE A 141 -5.83 9.98 -7.32
CA ILE A 141 -4.67 10.85 -7.23
C ILE A 141 -3.63 10.31 -8.20
N ASP A 142 -3.36 11.05 -9.27
CA ASP A 142 -2.32 10.70 -10.23
C ASP A 142 -1.04 11.35 -9.75
N ASN A 143 -0.24 10.58 -9.03
CA ASN A 143 0.97 11.11 -8.39
C ASN A 143 2.14 10.94 -9.35
N GLN A 144 2.61 12.06 -9.92
CA GLN A 144 3.76 12.04 -10.81
C GLN A 144 5.01 12.60 -10.13
N GLY A 145 4.95 12.90 -8.84
CA GLY A 145 6.06 13.49 -8.13
C GLY A 145 6.36 12.78 -6.84
N GLN A 146 6.55 13.52 -5.77
CA GLN A 146 6.83 12.99 -4.44
C GLN A 146 5.69 13.40 -3.53
N LEU A 147 5.01 12.40 -2.99
CA LEU A 147 3.89 12.63 -2.07
C LEU A 147 4.39 12.29 -0.68
N ILE A 148 4.48 13.31 0.19
CA ILE A 148 5.15 13.19 1.48
C ILE A 148 4.19 13.53 2.60
N PHE A 149 4.12 12.66 3.59
CA PHE A 149 3.27 12.82 4.76
C PHE A 149 4.13 13.00 5.99
N ASN A 150 4.22 14.24 6.44
CA ASN A 150 5.05 14.60 7.60
C ASN A 150 4.22 15.40 8.61
N SER A 151 3.00 14.93 8.84
CA SER A 151 2.08 15.62 9.73
C SER A 151 2.22 15.09 11.15
N ASP A 152 1.94 15.95 12.13
CA ASP A 152 1.92 15.53 13.54
C ASP A 152 0.58 14.93 13.93
N LYS A 153 -0.30 14.69 12.97
CA LYS A 153 -1.56 14.00 13.20
C LYS A 153 -1.70 12.85 12.22
N ASP A 154 -2.52 11.90 12.59
CA ASP A 154 -2.83 10.80 11.68
C ASP A 154 -3.59 11.33 10.48
N ILE A 155 -3.29 10.76 9.32
CA ILE A 155 -3.96 11.12 8.08
C ILE A 155 -4.54 9.86 7.46
N VAL A 156 -5.78 9.96 6.99
CA VAL A 156 -6.43 8.86 6.26
C VAL A 156 -6.71 9.34 4.85
N ILE A 157 -6.23 8.58 3.87
CA ILE A 157 -6.50 8.87 2.47
C ILE A 157 -7.48 7.83 1.96
N GLU A 158 -8.62 8.31 1.45
CA GLU A 158 -9.66 7.43 0.93
C GLU A 158 -9.80 7.58 -0.58
N ALA A 159 -8.72 7.92 -1.24
CA ALA A 159 -8.68 8.06 -2.69
C ALA A 159 -7.66 7.08 -3.25
N MET A 160 -7.93 6.60 -4.44
CA MET A 160 -6.96 5.75 -5.13
C MET A 160 -5.75 6.58 -5.55
N ILE A 161 -4.57 5.96 -5.47
CA ILE A 161 -3.34 6.61 -5.90
C ILE A 161 -2.70 5.74 -6.98
N ASP A 162 -2.38 6.36 -8.13
CA ASP A 162 -1.54 5.70 -9.10
C ASP A 162 -0.50 6.68 -9.62
N GLY A 163 0.20 6.32 -10.67
CA GLY A 163 1.19 7.19 -11.27
C GLY A 163 2.60 6.66 -11.08
N GLN A 164 3.57 7.47 -11.46
CA GLN A 164 4.97 7.08 -11.40
C GLN A 164 5.70 7.66 -10.20
N GLY A 165 5.02 8.43 -9.38
CA GLY A 165 5.65 9.11 -8.26
C GLY A 165 5.86 8.20 -7.07
N SER A 166 6.48 8.78 -6.05
CA SER A 166 6.80 8.06 -4.81
C SER A 166 5.92 8.55 -3.68
N LEU A 167 5.87 7.74 -2.63
CA LEU A 167 5.15 8.10 -1.42
C LEU A 167 6.08 7.92 -0.23
N THR A 168 6.12 8.91 0.65
CA THR A 168 6.98 8.86 1.82
C THR A 168 6.18 9.22 3.07
N LYS A 169 6.31 8.39 4.11
CA LYS A 169 5.72 8.67 5.41
C LYS A 169 6.82 9.11 6.36
N GLU A 170 6.65 10.28 6.93
CA GLU A 170 7.56 10.83 7.94
C GLU A 170 6.81 10.94 9.25
N ASN A 171 7.47 11.41 10.29
CA ASN A 171 6.94 11.66 11.63
C ASN A 171 6.72 10.36 12.40
N PRO A 172 7.53 10.15 13.45
CA PRO A 172 7.51 8.86 14.16
C PRO A 172 6.27 8.62 15.02
N LEU A 173 5.47 9.64 15.28
CA LEU A 173 4.35 9.51 16.21
C LEU A 173 3.02 9.25 15.54
N THR A 174 2.97 9.23 14.23
CA THR A 174 1.68 9.20 13.54
C THR A 174 1.57 8.06 12.54
N THR A 175 0.34 7.84 12.11
CA THR A 175 -0.02 6.80 11.16
C THR A 175 -0.63 7.43 9.92
N LEU A 176 -0.15 7.01 8.76
CA LEU A 176 -0.82 7.28 7.50
C LEU A 176 -1.62 6.05 7.14
N THR A 177 -2.91 6.21 6.92
CA THR A 177 -3.77 5.11 6.52
C THR A 177 -4.23 5.31 5.08
N LEU A 178 -4.02 4.29 4.27
CA LEU A 178 -4.58 4.22 2.92
C LEU A 178 -5.79 3.30 3.02
N SER A 179 -6.97 3.79 2.64
CA SER A 179 -8.21 3.12 2.99
C SER A 179 -9.24 3.23 1.89
N SER A 180 -10.14 2.26 1.84
CA SER A 180 -11.35 2.41 1.04
C SER A 180 -12.39 3.15 1.85
N ALA A 181 -13.14 4.01 1.18
CA ALA A 181 -14.12 4.83 1.87
C ALA A 181 -15.44 4.11 2.12
N GLY A 182 -15.75 3.10 1.34
CA GLY A 182 -17.05 2.48 1.46
C GLY A 182 -17.03 1.02 1.11
N ASP A 183 -18.22 0.44 1.01
CA ASP A 183 -18.35 -0.97 0.73
C ASP A 183 -18.48 -1.29 -0.74
N ALA A 184 -18.73 -0.29 -1.55
CA ALA A 184 -19.06 -0.55 -2.95
C ALA A 184 -17.83 -0.81 -3.80
N TRP A 185 -16.65 -0.40 -3.34
CA TRP A 185 -15.43 -0.60 -4.10
C TRP A 185 -14.25 -0.59 -3.14
N VAL A 186 -13.15 -1.15 -3.60
CA VAL A 186 -11.92 -1.23 -2.82
C VAL A 186 -10.90 -0.33 -3.47
N ALA A 187 -10.36 0.60 -2.72
CA ALA A 187 -9.34 1.48 -3.25
C ALA A 187 -8.10 0.69 -3.62
N SER A 188 -7.47 1.08 -4.70
CA SER A 188 -6.24 0.45 -5.15
C SER A 188 -5.12 1.46 -5.12
N TYR A 189 -3.95 0.98 -4.76
CA TYR A 189 -2.76 1.81 -4.69
C TYR A 189 -1.73 1.15 -5.59
N VAL A 190 -1.61 1.70 -6.82
CA VAL A 190 -0.84 1.09 -7.90
C VAL A 190 0.05 2.17 -8.50
N TYR A 191 1.13 2.46 -7.86
CA TYR A 191 2.06 3.43 -8.41
C TYR A 191 3.44 2.79 -8.51
N SER A 192 4.22 3.24 -9.48
CA SER A 192 5.48 2.60 -9.77
C SER A 192 6.65 3.18 -9.01
N GLY A 193 6.50 4.36 -8.44
CA GLY A 193 7.56 4.91 -7.61
C GLY A 193 7.65 4.19 -6.28
N GLU A 194 8.70 4.47 -5.54
CA GLU A 194 8.96 3.76 -4.31
C GLU A 194 8.10 4.29 -3.17
N THR A 195 7.85 3.43 -2.20
CA THR A 195 7.18 3.80 -0.97
C THR A 195 8.20 3.70 0.16
N HIS A 196 8.36 4.80 0.90
CA HIS A 196 9.32 4.86 2.00
C HIS A 196 8.60 5.16 3.29
N ILE A 197 8.74 4.27 4.27
CA ILE A 197 8.28 4.57 5.62
C ILE A 197 9.50 4.98 6.42
N ASN A 198 9.77 6.26 6.42
CA ASN A 198 10.98 6.75 7.10
C ASN A 198 10.76 6.85 8.60
N ALA A 199 9.51 7.04 9.03
CA ALA A 199 9.18 7.13 10.44
C ALA A 199 7.70 6.83 10.62
N GLY A 200 7.33 6.30 11.78
CA GLY A 200 5.94 6.05 12.11
C GLY A 200 5.37 4.83 11.43
N ASN A 201 4.09 4.89 11.14
CA ASN A 201 3.35 3.75 10.62
C ASN A 201 2.67 4.05 9.30
N LEU A 202 2.67 3.04 8.43
CA LEU A 202 1.83 3.03 7.23
C LEU A 202 0.83 1.90 7.42
N LYS A 203 -0.45 2.22 7.32
CA LYS A 203 -1.50 1.25 7.52
C LYS A 203 -2.34 1.15 6.25
N LEU A 204 -2.60 -0.08 5.84
CA LEU A 204 -3.51 -0.37 4.74
C LEU A 204 -4.78 -0.92 5.33
N ALA A 205 -5.91 -0.28 5.03
CA ALA A 205 -7.19 -0.66 5.63
C ALA A 205 -8.23 -0.88 4.54
N ASN A 206 -8.64 -2.13 4.40
CA ASN A 206 -9.68 -2.51 3.44
C ASN A 206 -9.30 -2.07 2.02
N THR A 207 -8.09 -2.41 1.60
CA THR A 207 -7.57 -1.88 0.35
C THR A 207 -6.62 -2.87 -0.29
N HIS A 208 -6.23 -2.59 -1.52
CA HIS A 208 -5.29 -3.40 -2.28
C HIS A 208 -4.13 -2.52 -2.71
N PHE A 209 -2.93 -2.94 -2.39
CA PHE A 209 -1.71 -2.21 -2.70
C PHE A 209 -0.79 -3.13 -3.48
N PHE A 210 -0.39 -2.74 -4.67
CA PHE A 210 0.57 -3.57 -5.39
C PHE A 210 1.45 -2.75 -6.32
N GLY A 211 2.62 -3.28 -6.57
CA GLY A 211 3.59 -2.73 -7.50
C GLY A 211 4.77 -2.09 -6.84
N SER A 212 4.52 -1.08 -6.04
CA SER A 212 5.59 -0.28 -5.46
C SER A 212 6.28 -1.03 -4.32
N PRO A 213 7.60 -1.22 -4.38
CA PRO A 213 8.29 -1.80 -3.22
C PRO A 213 8.21 -0.86 -2.03
N ILE A 214 8.09 -1.44 -0.85
CA ILE A 214 7.98 -0.67 0.38
C ILE A 214 9.27 -0.85 1.18
N SER A 215 9.88 0.26 1.57
CA SER A 215 11.07 0.20 2.42
C SER A 215 10.84 1.03 3.67
N GLY A 216 11.41 0.57 4.75
CA GLY A 216 11.36 1.25 6.02
C GLY A 216 12.59 0.93 6.83
N ASN A 217 12.45 0.98 8.14
CA ASN A 217 13.56 0.70 9.04
C ASN A 217 13.01 0.02 10.29
N PRO A 218 13.88 -0.43 11.21
CA PRO A 218 13.37 -1.22 12.34
C PRO A 218 12.41 -0.47 13.26
N ASN A 219 12.37 0.85 13.18
CA ASN A 219 11.46 1.62 14.02
C ASN A 219 10.14 1.93 13.36
N THR A 220 9.92 1.46 12.13
CA THR A 220 8.69 1.74 11.41
C THR A 220 7.83 0.49 11.31
N ARG A 221 6.55 0.71 11.07
CA ARG A 221 5.59 -0.38 10.98
C ARG A 221 4.75 -0.28 9.73
N LEU A 222 4.54 -1.42 9.09
CA LEU A 222 3.58 -1.57 8.01
C LEU A 222 2.47 -2.47 8.54
N ILE A 223 1.25 -1.97 8.56
CA ILE A 223 0.13 -2.66 9.18
C ILE A 223 -0.94 -2.93 8.14
N LEU A 224 -1.34 -4.18 8.02
CA LEU A 224 -2.39 -4.59 7.07
C LEU A 224 -3.64 -4.98 7.84
N GLU A 225 -4.77 -4.36 7.48
CA GLU A 225 -6.07 -4.73 8.03
C GLU A 225 -7.04 -4.92 6.89
N LYS A 226 -7.58 -6.13 6.74
CA LYS A 226 -8.53 -6.46 5.68
C LYS A 226 -8.01 -6.02 4.32
N SER A 227 -6.72 -6.22 4.09
CA SER A 227 -6.06 -5.68 2.92
C SER A 227 -5.20 -6.73 2.25
N THR A 228 -4.91 -6.49 0.98
CA THR A 228 -4.00 -7.32 0.21
C THR A 228 -2.80 -6.48 -0.19
N LEU A 229 -1.61 -7.00 0.08
CA LEU A 229 -0.35 -6.36 -0.27
C LEU A 229 0.40 -7.25 -1.25
N ASP A 230 0.68 -6.73 -2.42
CA ASP A 230 1.38 -7.49 -3.47
C ASP A 230 2.66 -6.75 -3.82
N THR A 231 3.69 -6.95 -3.04
CA THR A 231 4.99 -6.34 -3.31
C THR A 231 6.02 -6.90 -2.33
N THR A 232 7.22 -6.34 -2.37
CA THR A 232 8.29 -6.66 -1.43
C THR A 232 8.35 -5.60 -0.34
N VAL A 233 8.88 -5.99 0.81
CA VAL A 233 9.05 -5.08 1.94
C VAL A 233 10.47 -5.22 2.46
N GLN A 234 11.12 -4.09 2.70
CA GLN A 234 12.47 -4.08 3.24
C GLN A 234 12.52 -3.20 4.49
N GLY A 235 13.06 -3.73 5.57
CA GLY A 235 13.45 -2.95 6.74
C GLY A 235 12.42 -2.80 7.82
N SER A 236 11.19 -2.61 7.46
CA SER A 236 10.14 -2.29 8.43
C SER A 236 9.67 -3.55 9.17
N SER A 237 8.96 -3.36 10.27
CA SER A 237 8.17 -4.44 10.86
C SER A 237 6.85 -4.54 10.13
N VAL A 238 6.32 -5.76 10.00
CA VAL A 238 5.11 -6.00 9.24
C VAL A 238 4.10 -6.72 10.15
N PHE A 239 2.87 -6.23 10.13
CA PHE A 239 1.77 -6.79 10.92
C PHE A 239 0.63 -7.15 9.98
N ILE A 240 0.35 -8.43 9.85
CA ILE A 240 -0.71 -8.91 8.95
C ILE A 240 -1.89 -9.31 9.81
N ASP A 241 -2.97 -8.52 9.74
CA ASP A 241 -4.05 -8.64 10.69
C ASP A 241 -5.39 -8.70 9.96
N LYS A 242 -6.40 -9.17 10.65
CA LYS A 242 -7.80 -9.12 10.19
C LYS A 242 -7.96 -9.66 8.78
N HIS A 243 -7.52 -10.90 8.59
CA HIS A 243 -7.67 -11.62 7.32
C HIS A 243 -6.91 -11.00 6.17
N SER A 244 -5.90 -10.20 6.46
CA SER A 244 -5.08 -9.61 5.40
C SER A 244 -4.16 -10.65 4.78
N ILE A 245 -3.69 -10.34 3.57
CA ILE A 245 -2.78 -11.21 2.84
C ILE A 245 -1.59 -10.39 2.34
N TRP A 246 -0.40 -10.86 2.65
CA TRP A 246 0.81 -10.33 2.01
C TRP A 246 1.31 -11.35 1.02
N ASN A 247 1.23 -11.00 -0.26
CA ASN A 247 1.82 -11.80 -1.33
C ASN A 247 3.20 -11.23 -1.62
N MET A 248 4.23 -11.98 -1.29
CA MET A 248 5.60 -11.49 -1.34
C MET A 248 6.17 -11.76 -2.73
N LEU A 249 6.15 -10.75 -3.57
CA LEU A 249 6.49 -10.92 -4.97
C LEU A 249 7.99 -10.88 -5.25
N GLY A 250 8.79 -11.02 -4.24
CA GLY A 250 10.24 -11.06 -4.35
C GLY A 250 10.85 -11.19 -2.97
N ASP A 251 12.16 -11.39 -2.92
CA ASP A 251 12.85 -11.50 -1.65
C ASP A 251 12.59 -10.27 -0.81
N SER A 252 12.42 -10.48 0.48
CA SER A 252 12.18 -9.39 1.42
C SER A 252 13.01 -9.59 2.67
N ASN A 253 13.34 -8.47 3.31
CA ASN A 253 14.17 -8.46 4.51
C ASN A 253 13.55 -7.46 5.47
N ILE A 254 12.91 -7.95 6.52
CA ILE A 254 12.14 -7.10 7.41
C ILE A 254 12.66 -7.24 8.84
N HIS A 255 12.18 -6.36 9.71
CA HIS A 255 12.62 -6.40 11.08
C HIS A 255 11.85 -7.42 11.90
N HIS A 256 10.52 -7.39 11.84
CA HIS A 256 9.67 -8.21 12.69
C HIS A 256 8.43 -8.58 11.88
N LEU A 257 7.87 -9.76 12.14
CA LEU A 257 6.62 -10.16 11.49
C LEU A 257 5.65 -10.71 12.52
N ASP A 258 4.46 -10.12 12.57
CA ASP A 258 3.32 -10.68 13.29
C ASP A 258 2.25 -11.06 12.28
N ILE A 259 1.69 -12.25 12.43
CA ILE A 259 0.52 -12.64 11.65
C ILE A 259 -0.59 -12.95 12.62
N LEU A 260 -1.65 -12.17 12.58
CA LEU A 260 -2.71 -12.22 13.57
C LEU A 260 -4.05 -12.40 12.88
N ASP A 261 -5.00 -12.95 13.62
CA ASP A 261 -6.41 -12.91 13.24
C ASP A 261 -6.63 -13.39 11.80
N SER A 262 -6.12 -14.60 11.52
CA SER A 262 -6.26 -15.27 10.23
C SER A 262 -5.54 -14.56 9.08
N GLY A 263 -4.55 -13.76 9.40
CA GLY A 263 -3.70 -13.19 8.35
C GLY A 263 -2.89 -14.27 7.64
N ARG A 264 -2.42 -13.96 6.44
CA ARG A 264 -1.67 -14.90 5.63
C ARG A 264 -0.47 -14.24 5.00
N HIS A 265 0.59 -15.00 4.87
CA HIS A 265 1.77 -14.55 4.13
C HIS A 265 2.10 -15.62 3.10
N ASP A 266 1.97 -15.24 1.84
CA ASP A 266 2.26 -16.12 0.72
C ASP A 266 3.60 -15.72 0.13
N LEU A 267 4.57 -16.63 0.20
CA LEU A 267 5.91 -16.36 -0.29
C LEU A 267 6.04 -16.52 -1.81
N ASN A 268 4.92 -16.61 -2.49
CA ASN A 268 4.91 -16.84 -3.92
C ASN A 268 5.47 -15.65 -4.70
N ASN A 269 6.55 -15.88 -5.39
CA ASN A 269 7.09 -14.91 -6.34
C ASN A 269 6.76 -15.44 -7.72
N PRO A 270 5.78 -14.88 -8.40
CA PRO A 270 5.36 -15.42 -9.68
C PRO A 270 6.53 -15.48 -10.65
N GLY A 271 6.68 -16.62 -11.28
CA GLY A 271 7.75 -16.84 -12.24
C GLY A 271 9.09 -17.22 -11.64
N LYS A 272 9.17 -17.32 -10.31
CA LYS A 272 10.43 -17.70 -9.68
C LYS A 272 10.13 -18.47 -8.40
N THR A 273 10.66 -19.69 -8.31
CA THR A 273 10.57 -20.48 -7.08
C THR A 273 11.81 -20.21 -6.25
N GLY A 274 11.64 -20.10 -4.94
CA GLY A 274 12.78 -19.92 -4.06
C GLY A 274 12.91 -18.52 -3.51
N ASN A 275 11.81 -17.91 -3.18
CA ASN A 275 11.78 -16.60 -2.52
C ASN A 275 12.31 -16.74 -1.10
N GLN A 276 13.04 -15.76 -0.64
CA GLN A 276 13.51 -15.76 0.74
C GLN A 276 12.97 -14.57 1.50
N LEU A 277 12.47 -14.84 2.70
CA LEU A 277 12.14 -13.80 3.67
C LEU A 277 13.14 -13.88 4.80
N ILE A 278 13.80 -12.76 5.09
CA ILE A 278 14.67 -12.65 6.26
C ILE A 278 13.97 -11.77 7.27
N ILE A 279 13.82 -12.27 8.50
CA ILE A 279 13.28 -11.51 9.60
C ILE A 279 14.42 -11.30 10.58
N ASN A 280 14.88 -10.04 10.70
CA ASN A 280 16.07 -9.76 11.52
C ASN A 280 15.77 -9.82 13.01
N GLY A 281 14.52 -9.59 13.41
CA GLY A 281 14.08 -9.71 14.78
C GLY A 281 13.22 -10.93 14.96
N ASP A 282 12.03 -10.75 15.53
CA ASP A 282 11.19 -11.83 15.98
C ASP A 282 10.00 -12.10 15.07
N TYR A 283 9.46 -13.28 15.19
CA TYR A 283 8.27 -13.74 14.49
C TYR A 283 7.24 -14.19 15.50
N PHE A 284 6.00 -13.77 15.31
CA PHE A 284 4.90 -14.25 16.13
C PHE A 284 3.67 -14.47 15.27
N SER A 285 2.94 -15.53 15.56
CA SER A 285 1.70 -15.80 14.84
C SER A 285 0.63 -16.26 15.80
N ASP A 286 -0.59 -15.74 15.63
CA ASP A 286 -1.75 -16.23 16.34
C ASP A 286 -2.68 -16.83 15.29
N ASN A 287 -2.40 -18.07 14.95
CA ASN A 287 -3.15 -18.83 13.96
C ASN A 287 -3.09 -18.23 12.56
N GLY A 288 -2.01 -17.53 12.25
CA GLY A 288 -1.78 -17.09 10.90
C GLY A 288 -1.37 -18.23 9.99
N THR A 289 -1.25 -17.95 8.71
CA THR A 289 -0.90 -18.97 7.72
C THR A 289 0.28 -18.49 6.91
N LEU A 290 1.25 -19.40 6.73
CA LEU A 290 2.37 -19.19 5.80
C LEU A 290 2.17 -20.15 4.63
N ILE A 291 2.39 -19.65 3.43
CA ILE A 291 2.25 -20.46 2.22
C ILE A 291 3.60 -20.47 1.51
N PHE A 292 4.18 -21.66 1.38
CA PHE A 292 5.48 -21.88 0.74
C PHE A 292 5.27 -22.54 -0.61
N HIS A 293 6.10 -22.18 -1.56
CA HIS A 293 6.15 -22.82 -2.86
C HIS A 293 7.49 -23.50 -2.99
N SER A 294 7.47 -24.78 -3.30
CA SER A 294 8.68 -25.59 -3.37
C SER A 294 8.64 -26.48 -4.59
N GLN A 295 9.77 -26.59 -5.26
CA GLN A 295 9.90 -27.62 -6.30
C GLN A 295 10.36 -28.88 -5.58
N LEU A 296 9.41 -29.66 -5.12
CA LEU A 296 9.67 -30.72 -4.16
C LEU A 296 10.51 -31.85 -4.78
N ALA A 297 11.61 -32.14 -4.14
CA ALA A 297 12.55 -33.16 -4.54
C ALA A 297 13.24 -33.68 -3.26
N GLY A 298 14.56 -33.82 -3.28
CA GLY A 298 15.32 -34.23 -2.10
C GLY A 298 15.69 -33.02 -1.23
N ASP A 299 16.70 -33.23 -0.42
CA ASP A 299 17.09 -32.22 0.59
C ASP A 299 17.41 -30.86 -0.02
N ASP A 300 17.88 -30.84 -1.26
CA ASP A 300 18.29 -29.61 -1.90
C ASP A 300 17.23 -29.00 -2.81
N SER A 301 15.97 -29.29 -2.54
CA SER A 301 14.88 -28.73 -3.31
C SER A 301 14.93 -27.22 -3.35
N VAL A 302 14.57 -26.66 -4.51
CA VAL A 302 14.40 -25.22 -4.61
C VAL A 302 13.09 -24.88 -3.91
N THR A 303 13.17 -23.98 -2.93
CA THR A 303 12.01 -23.73 -2.10
C THR A 303 12.03 -22.31 -1.56
N ASP A 304 10.84 -21.79 -1.32
CA ASP A 304 10.71 -20.61 -0.48
C ASP A 304 11.27 -20.92 0.89
N HIS A 305 11.79 -19.90 1.55
CA HIS A 305 12.51 -20.10 2.80
C HIS A 305 12.39 -18.87 3.68
N ILE A 306 12.27 -19.08 4.97
CA ILE A 306 12.25 -18.00 5.94
C ILE A 306 13.41 -18.18 6.92
N LEU A 307 14.23 -17.13 7.05
CA LEU A 307 15.27 -17.07 8.06
C LEU A 307 14.83 -16.10 9.15
N ILE A 308 14.70 -16.58 10.38
CA ILE A 308 14.32 -15.74 11.51
C ILE A 308 15.52 -15.66 12.43
N LYS A 309 16.11 -14.46 12.54
CA LYS A 309 17.31 -14.31 13.36
C LYS A 309 17.00 -14.18 14.84
N GLY A 310 15.78 -13.75 15.18
CA GLY A 310 15.36 -13.65 16.55
C GLY A 310 14.54 -14.86 17.00
N ASN A 311 13.53 -14.61 17.80
CA ASN A 311 12.74 -15.62 18.45
C ASN A 311 11.43 -15.87 17.70
N THR A 312 10.85 -17.06 17.92
CA THR A 312 9.51 -17.33 17.40
C THR A 312 8.57 -17.63 18.55
N GLY A 313 7.29 -17.33 18.32
CA GLY A 313 6.25 -17.65 19.28
C GLY A 313 4.91 -17.87 18.60
N GLY A 314 3.98 -18.43 19.36
CA GLY A 314 2.64 -18.64 18.88
C GLY A 314 2.50 -19.84 17.97
N HIS A 315 1.43 -19.85 17.21
CA HIS A 315 1.08 -20.97 16.35
C HIS A 315 0.82 -20.51 14.93
N THR A 316 1.41 -21.21 13.96
CA THR A 316 1.29 -20.90 12.55
C THR A 316 0.82 -22.12 11.77
N ASN A 317 -0.11 -21.92 10.87
CA ASN A 317 -0.51 -22.93 9.90
C ASN A 317 0.39 -22.81 8.68
N VAL A 318 0.90 -23.95 8.20
CA VAL A 318 1.83 -23.95 7.08
C VAL A 318 1.26 -24.77 5.95
N ARG A 319 1.22 -24.16 4.79
CA ARG A 319 0.79 -24.82 3.57
C ARG A 319 1.92 -24.82 2.58
N VAL A 320 2.13 -25.93 1.91
CA VAL A 320 3.20 -26.06 0.94
C VAL A 320 2.59 -26.47 -0.39
N ILE A 321 2.94 -25.74 -1.42
CA ILE A 321 2.46 -25.98 -2.78
C ILE A 321 3.64 -26.48 -3.61
N ASN A 322 3.45 -27.64 -4.25
CA ASN A 322 4.48 -28.19 -5.12
C ASN A 322 4.46 -27.49 -6.47
N VAL A 323 5.60 -26.98 -6.87
CA VAL A 323 5.77 -26.29 -8.14
C VAL A 323 6.62 -27.17 -9.05
N ASN A 324 5.96 -28.06 -9.76
CA ASN A 324 6.64 -28.92 -10.77
C ASN A 324 7.72 -29.84 -10.20
N GLY A 325 7.67 -30.13 -8.92
CA GLY A 325 8.60 -31.11 -8.37
C GLY A 325 8.09 -32.51 -8.60
N GLU A 326 9.02 -33.44 -8.85
CA GLU A 326 8.67 -34.83 -9.08
C GLU A 326 8.82 -35.67 -7.83
N GLY A 327 9.33 -35.10 -6.78
CA GLY A 327 9.50 -35.82 -5.53
C GLY A 327 10.78 -36.63 -5.49
N ASN A 328 11.28 -36.81 -4.30
CA ASN A 328 12.40 -37.71 -4.06
C ASN A 328 12.47 -37.93 -2.56
N LYS A 329 13.20 -38.93 -2.16
CA LYS A 329 13.42 -39.19 -0.76
C LYS A 329 14.34 -38.11 -0.18
N THR A 330 14.02 -37.64 1.02
CA THR A 330 14.91 -36.76 1.74
C THR A 330 15.77 -37.56 2.72
N ASP A 331 16.94 -37.07 3.01
CA ASP A 331 17.79 -37.60 4.05
C ASP A 331 17.74 -36.73 5.31
N SER A 332 18.10 -35.47 5.17
CA SER A 332 18.05 -34.53 6.28
C SER A 332 16.81 -33.67 6.26
N GLY A 333 16.12 -33.63 5.14
CA GLY A 333 14.94 -32.82 4.98
C GLY A 333 15.20 -31.55 4.22
N ILE A 334 14.10 -30.94 3.79
CA ILE A 334 14.12 -29.64 3.10
C ILE A 334 13.86 -28.57 4.13
N GLN A 335 14.82 -27.70 4.35
CA GLN A 335 14.62 -26.65 5.35
C GLN A 335 13.71 -25.58 4.81
N LEU A 336 12.60 -25.32 5.51
CA LEU A 336 11.69 -24.23 5.18
C LEU A 336 11.92 -23.03 6.07
N ILE A 337 12.20 -23.25 7.36
CA ILE A 337 12.31 -22.17 8.32
C ILE A 337 13.54 -22.42 9.19
N GLU A 338 14.42 -21.45 9.21
CA GLU A 338 15.59 -21.47 10.08
C GLU A 338 15.39 -20.43 11.19
N VAL A 339 15.58 -20.83 12.43
CA VAL A 339 15.41 -19.95 13.59
C VAL A 339 16.70 -19.89 14.35
N ARG A 340 17.21 -18.69 14.61
CA ARG A 340 18.48 -18.55 15.33
C ARG A 340 18.29 -18.19 16.80
N GLY A 341 17.14 -17.62 17.17
CA GLY A 341 16.86 -17.33 18.57
C GLY A 341 16.13 -18.48 19.24
N ILE A 342 15.27 -18.14 20.20
CA ILE A 342 14.47 -19.11 20.93
C ILE A 342 13.31 -19.53 20.02
N SER A 343 13.20 -20.84 19.78
CA SER A 343 12.24 -21.35 18.80
C SER A 343 11.06 -21.99 19.50
N ASP A 344 10.22 -21.14 20.10
CA ASP A 344 9.03 -21.59 20.81
C ASP A 344 7.79 -21.65 19.92
N GLY A 345 7.83 -21.02 18.75
CA GLY A 345 6.70 -21.04 17.83
C GLY A 345 6.46 -22.44 17.29
N GLU A 346 5.19 -22.76 17.08
CA GLU A 346 4.80 -24.07 16.54
C GLU A 346 4.23 -23.87 15.15
N PHE A 347 4.70 -24.68 14.22
CA PHE A 347 4.29 -24.61 12.82
C PHE A 347 3.61 -25.93 12.49
N SER A 348 2.37 -25.88 12.07
CA SER A 348 1.56 -27.07 11.83
C SER A 348 1.20 -27.17 10.36
N GLN A 349 1.48 -28.30 9.78
CA GLN A 349 1.13 -28.57 8.40
C GLN A 349 -0.37 -28.62 8.22
N VAL A 350 -0.87 -28.00 7.17
CA VAL A 350 -2.26 -28.07 6.80
C VAL A 350 -2.34 -28.61 5.37
N GLY A 351 -3.08 -29.69 5.18
CA GLY A 351 -3.18 -30.33 3.90
C GLY A 351 -2.05 -31.29 3.67
N ARG A 352 -2.21 -32.10 2.65
CA ARG A 352 -1.17 -33.05 2.26
C ARG A 352 -0.15 -32.37 1.38
N ILE A 353 1.09 -32.82 1.47
CA ILE A 353 2.19 -32.30 0.69
C ILE A 353 2.75 -33.46 -0.10
N THR A 354 2.51 -33.50 -1.41
CA THR A 354 2.90 -34.63 -2.22
C THR A 354 3.59 -34.19 -3.49
N ALA A 355 4.48 -35.01 -4.00
CA ALA A 355 5.09 -34.81 -5.29
C ALA A 355 5.45 -36.19 -5.83
N GLY A 356 4.88 -36.55 -6.96
CA GLY A 356 5.09 -37.91 -7.50
C GLY A 356 4.61 -38.95 -6.50
N ALA A 357 5.47 -39.91 -6.22
CA ALA A 357 5.16 -41.00 -5.30
C ALA A 357 5.53 -40.66 -3.86
N TYR A 358 5.90 -39.44 -3.59
CA TYR A 358 6.42 -39.09 -2.27
C TYR A 358 5.45 -38.16 -1.54
N GLU A 359 5.35 -38.39 -0.22
CA GLU A 359 4.58 -37.53 0.65
C GLU A 359 5.53 -36.90 1.65
N TYR A 360 5.35 -35.62 1.90
CA TYR A 360 6.23 -34.85 2.76
C TYR A 360 5.49 -34.47 4.02
N ARG A 361 6.23 -34.37 5.13
CA ARG A 361 5.68 -33.95 6.38
C ARG A 361 6.56 -32.87 6.99
N LEU A 362 5.92 -31.91 7.60
CA LEU A 362 6.59 -30.80 8.25
C LEU A 362 6.89 -31.19 9.71
N GLY A 363 8.12 -30.94 10.11
CA GLY A 363 8.50 -31.19 11.50
C GLY A 363 9.75 -30.44 11.86
N ARG A 364 10.02 -30.39 13.15
CA ARG A 364 11.26 -29.81 13.64
C ARG A 364 12.42 -30.71 13.26
N GLY A 365 13.59 -30.10 13.11
CA GLY A 365 14.79 -30.86 12.95
C GLY A 365 15.16 -31.60 14.22
N LYS A 366 16.23 -32.37 14.11
CA LYS A 366 16.67 -33.20 15.25
C LYS A 366 17.89 -32.58 15.91
N ASP A 367 17.97 -32.78 17.21
CA ASP A 367 19.13 -32.39 18.02
C ASP A 367 19.45 -30.90 17.83
N GLU A 368 20.61 -30.56 17.33
CA GLU A 368 21.01 -29.17 17.17
C GLU A 368 20.15 -28.42 16.16
N LEU A 369 19.44 -29.14 15.30
CA LEU A 369 18.58 -28.54 14.29
C LEU A 369 17.15 -28.38 14.77
N SER A 370 16.88 -28.61 16.05
CA SER A 370 15.51 -28.61 16.54
C SER A 370 14.87 -27.24 16.57
N LYS A 371 15.65 -26.18 16.36
CA LYS A 371 15.08 -24.85 16.22
C LYS A 371 14.42 -24.65 14.86
N ASN A 372 14.79 -25.45 13.88
CA ASN A 372 14.43 -25.24 12.49
C ASN A 372 13.33 -26.20 12.08
N TRP A 373 12.69 -25.87 10.96
CA TRP A 373 11.57 -26.67 10.46
C TRP A 373 11.86 -27.18 9.05
N TYR A 374 11.56 -28.46 8.82
CA TYR A 374 11.94 -29.18 7.61
C TYR A 374 10.77 -29.97 7.07
N LEU A 375 10.78 -30.20 5.76
CA LEU A 375 9.93 -31.20 5.15
C LEU A 375 10.74 -32.47 4.98
N SER A 376 10.17 -33.58 5.40
CA SER A 376 10.81 -34.89 5.25
C SER A 376 9.87 -35.78 4.46
N SER A 377 10.42 -36.53 3.51
CA SER A 377 9.62 -37.33 2.63
C SER A 377 9.98 -38.78 2.72
N ASP A 378 9.00 -39.59 2.37
CA ASP A 378 9.18 -41.01 2.20
C ASP A 378 8.19 -41.48 1.16
N ILE A 379 8.42 -42.64 0.61
CA ILE A 379 7.42 -43.20 -0.26
C ILE A 379 6.22 -43.60 0.57
N THR A 380 5.04 -43.21 0.13
CA THR A 380 3.87 -43.42 0.92
C THR A 380 2.78 -44.10 0.12
N ASP A 381 1.93 -44.80 0.81
CA ASP A 381 0.75 -45.38 0.19
C ASP A 381 -0.42 -44.39 0.23
N TYR A 382 -0.16 -43.22 0.72
CA TYR A 382 -1.17 -42.15 0.78
C TYR A 382 -2.35 -42.49 1.67
N SER A 383 -2.16 -43.34 2.59
CA SER A 383 -3.23 -43.58 3.52
C SER A 383 -3.48 -42.40 4.40
N SER A 384 -2.63 -41.46 4.24
CA SER A 384 -2.80 -40.53 4.65
C SER A 384 -3.21 -39.86 5.75
N ASP A 385 -2.29 -39.51 6.40
CA ASP A 385 -2.35 -38.82 7.64
C ASP A 385 -2.18 -37.33 7.48
N GLY A 386 -2.30 -36.81 6.29
CA GLY A 386 -2.19 -35.37 6.08
C GLY A 386 -3.38 -34.64 6.62
N VAL A 387 -3.21 -33.39 6.97
CA VAL A 387 -4.31 -32.56 7.42
C VAL A 387 -5.14 -32.15 6.22
N PRO A 388 -6.46 -32.33 6.25
CA PRO A 388 -7.30 -32.00 5.12
C PRO A 388 -7.21 -30.52 4.75
N GLU A 389 -7.23 -30.27 3.45
CA GLU A 389 -7.21 -28.87 2.97
C GLU A 389 -8.43 -28.11 3.43
N ALA A 390 -9.52 -28.80 3.66
CA ALA A 390 -10.75 -28.13 4.06
C ALA A 390 -10.62 -27.42 5.39
N GLU A 391 -9.57 -27.70 6.14
CA GLU A 391 -9.38 -27.02 7.41
C GLU A 391 -8.78 -25.63 7.24
N LEU A 392 -8.41 -25.26 6.03
CA LEU A 392 -7.94 -23.90 5.78
C LEU A 392 -9.14 -23.01 5.46
N PRO A 393 -9.55 -22.15 6.39
CA PRO A 393 -10.77 -21.40 6.18
C PRO A 393 -10.60 -20.35 5.09
N GLY A 394 -11.49 -20.36 4.11
CA GLY A 394 -11.56 -19.31 3.12
C GLY A 394 -10.32 -19.10 2.29
N ILE A 395 -9.46 -20.09 2.20
CA ILE A 395 -8.21 -19.90 1.47
C ILE A 395 -8.31 -20.51 0.10
N LEU A 396 -8.03 -19.70 -0.89
CA LEU A 396 -7.82 -20.18 -2.25
C LEU A 396 -6.33 -20.34 -2.42
N VAL A 397 -5.89 -21.58 -2.54
CA VAL A 397 -4.48 -21.86 -2.69
C VAL A 397 -4.16 -21.98 -4.16
N LEU A 398 -3.25 -21.16 -4.64
CA LEU A 398 -2.87 -21.19 -6.04
C LEU A 398 -1.90 -22.33 -6.29
N LYS A 399 -2.22 -23.16 -7.23
CA LYS A 399 -1.24 -24.13 -7.73
C LYS A 399 -0.28 -23.42 -8.68
N SER A 400 0.82 -24.08 -8.99
CA SER A 400 1.85 -23.42 -9.81
C SER A 400 1.30 -22.89 -11.12
N ASP A 401 0.46 -23.67 -11.78
CA ASP A 401 -0.11 -23.23 -13.05
C ASP A 401 -0.95 -21.97 -12.87
N ASN A 402 -1.76 -21.97 -11.82
CA ASN A 402 -2.63 -20.85 -11.55
C ASN A 402 -1.84 -19.63 -11.12
N ALA A 403 -0.73 -19.85 -10.43
CA ALA A 403 0.12 -18.76 -10.00
C ALA A 403 0.68 -18.00 -11.20
N ALA A 404 1.10 -18.73 -12.23
CA ALA A 404 1.63 -18.06 -13.42
C ALA A 404 0.57 -17.24 -14.12
N VAL A 405 -0.64 -17.78 -14.24
CA VAL A 405 -1.74 -17.04 -14.85
C VAL A 405 -2.09 -15.82 -14.04
N PHE A 406 -2.12 -15.98 -12.74
CA PHE A 406 -2.44 -14.88 -11.85
C PHE A 406 -1.38 -13.78 -11.96
N SER A 407 -0.11 -14.16 -12.04
CA SER A 407 0.96 -13.17 -12.19
C SER A 407 0.80 -12.37 -13.47
N ALA A 408 0.49 -13.07 -14.56
CA ALA A 408 0.32 -12.41 -15.84
C ALA A 408 -0.84 -11.42 -15.77
N LYS A 409 -1.93 -11.81 -15.13
CA LYS A 409 -3.08 -10.93 -15.00
C LYS A 409 -2.76 -9.72 -14.12
N LEU A 410 -2.01 -9.94 -13.05
CA LEU A 410 -1.65 -8.86 -12.16
C LEU A 410 -0.74 -7.86 -12.87
N ALA A 411 0.23 -8.35 -13.62
CA ALA A 411 1.11 -7.49 -14.38
C ALA A 411 0.34 -6.71 -15.43
N ASP A 412 -0.59 -7.36 -16.10
CA ASP A 412 -1.41 -6.73 -17.10
C ASP A 412 -2.26 -5.63 -16.48
N TYR A 413 -2.83 -5.92 -15.33
CA TYR A 413 -3.63 -4.95 -14.61
C TYR A 413 -2.79 -3.75 -14.18
N ALA A 414 -1.60 -3.99 -13.71
CA ALA A 414 -0.71 -2.90 -13.29
C ALA A 414 -0.33 -2.03 -14.50
N LEU A 415 -0.09 -2.61 -15.63
CA LEU A 415 0.18 -1.85 -16.84
C LEU A 415 -1.02 -1.00 -17.23
N GLN A 416 -2.16 -1.58 -17.19
CA GLN A 416 -3.37 -0.82 -17.50
C GLN A 416 -3.61 0.32 -16.55
N UNK A 417 -3.35 0.03 -15.54
CA UNK A 417 -3.51 1.06 -14.56
C UNK A 417 -2.55 2.20 -14.75
N UNK A 418 -1.79 1.79 -15.09
CA UNK A 418 -0.82 2.72 -15.39
C UNK A 418 -1.21 3.59 -16.52
N UNK A 419 -1.59 3.02 -17.18
CA UNK A 419 -1.92 3.64 -18.30
C UNK A 419 -3.20 4.37 -18.25
N UNK A 420 -3.73 3.82 -17.78
CA UNK A 420 -5.05 4.27 -17.78
C UNK A 420 -5.29 4.90 -16.58
N UNK A 421 -4.48 5.09 -16.35
CA UNK A 421 -4.45 5.48 -15.24
C UNK A 421 -5.66 5.88 -14.74
N UNK A 422 -5.77 6.47 -15.04
CA UNK A 422 -6.77 6.98 -14.56
C UNK A 422 -7.98 6.13 -14.51
N UNK A 423 -7.94 5.98 -15.29
CA UNK A 423 -9.10 5.36 -15.48
C UNK A 423 -9.11 4.09 -14.87
N UNK A 424 -8.34 3.95 -15.07
CA UNK A 424 -8.20 2.74 -14.71
C UNK A 424 -8.31 2.59 -13.29
N UNK A 425 -7.91 3.38 -13.09
CA UNK A 425 -7.87 3.36 -11.77
C UNK A 425 -9.14 3.03 -11.19
N UNK A 426 -9.58 3.59 -11.63
CA UNK A 426 -10.78 3.40 -11.15
C UNK A 426 -11.26 2.04 -11.34
N UNK A 427 -11.08 1.96 -12.08
CA UNK A 427 -11.47 0.79 -12.51
C UNK A 427 -10.71 -0.24 -11.91
N UNK A 428 -10.01 0.19 -11.94
CA UNK A 428 -9.18 -0.61 -11.46
C UNK A 428 -9.47 -1.02 -10.20
N UNK A 429 -9.68 -0.21 -9.93
CA UNK A 429 -9.92 -0.42 -8.71
C UNK A 429 -10.86 -1.45 -8.52
N UNK A 430 -11.38 -1.10 -9.05
CA UNK A 430 -12.30 -1.98 -9.05
C UNK A 430 -11.81 -3.26 -9.43
N UNK A 431 -11.45 -2.97 -10.05
CA UNK A 431 -10.97 -4.00 -10.60
C UNK A 431 -10.01 -4.55 -9.82
N UNK A 432 -9.67 -3.83 -9.57
CA UNK A 432 -8.87 -4.20 -8.87
C UNK A 432 -9.35 -5.02 -8.04
N UNK A 433 -9.95 -4.49 -7.86
CA UNK A 433 -10.44 -5.15 -7.11
C UNK A 433 -10.72 -6.35 -7.57
N UNK A 434 -10.95 -5.93 -8.24
CA UNK A 434 -11.24 -6.94 -8.74
C UNK A 434 -10.18 -7.71 -9.09
N UNK A 435 -9.77 -7.01 -9.43
CA UNK A 435 -8.92 -7.53 -9.84
C UNK A 435 -8.19 -7.92 -8.94
N UNK A 436 -8.28 -7.25 -8.51
CA UNK A 436 -7.83 -7.48 -7.76
C UNK A 436 -8.25 -8.40 -7.31
N UNK A 437 -9.03 -8.23 -7.54
CA UNK A 437 -9.39 -8.94 -7.21
C UNK A 437 -9.00 -9.85 -7.63
N UNK A 438 -8.87 -9.49 -8.37
CA UNK A 438 -8.59 -10.21 -8.75
C UNK A 438 -7.61 -10.42 -8.52
N UNK A 439 -7.25 -9.77 -8.50
CA UNK A 439 -6.58 -9.93 -8.24
C UNK A 439 -6.48 -10.17 -7.41
N UNK A 440 -6.98 -9.77 -7.01
CA UNK A 440 -6.92 -10.00 -6.25
C UNK A 440 -7.19 -10.84 -5.90
N UNK A 441 -7.73 -11.01 -6.39
CA UNK A 441 -7.92 -11.78 -6.17
C UNK A 441 -7.25 -12.37 -6.15
N UNK A 442 -6.57 -12.06 -6.62
CA UNK A 442 -6.16 -12.46 -6.56
C UNK A 442 -5.66 -12.55 -6.04
N UNK A 443 -5.63 -11.94 -5.56
CA UNK A 443 -5.19 -12.07 -5.12
C UNK A 443 -5.37 -12.54 -4.52
N UNK A 444 -6.06 -12.47 -4.30
CA UNK A 444 -6.14 -13.04 -3.65
C UNK A 444 -6.00 -14.04 -3.81
N UNK A 445 -5.79 -14.03 -4.59
CA UNK A 445 -5.64 -14.79 -4.68
C UNK A 445 -4.95 -15.17 -4.54
N UNK A 446 -4.24 -14.60 -4.47
CA UNK A 446 -3.78 -14.93 -4.36
C UNK A 446 -3.82 -15.19 -3.73
N UNK A 447 -4.19 -14.99 -3.02
CA UNK A 447 -4.12 -15.26 -2.51
C UNK A 447 -4.68 -15.79 -2.26
N UNK A 448 -5.30 -16.21 -2.51
CA UNK A 448 -5.55 -16.49 -2.39
C UNK A 448 -5.98 -16.63 -2.28
N UNK A 449 -6.51 -15.99 -2.16
CA UNK A 449 -6.81 -16.10 -2.06
C UNK A 449 -7.33 -16.10 -1.93
N UNK A 450 -7.49 -15.88 -1.48
CA UNK A 450 -7.93 -15.93 -1.34
C UNK A 450 -8.83 -15.82 -1.25
N ASN A 451 -9.52 -16.09 -1.61
CA ASN A 451 -10.91 -16.07 -1.46
C ASN A 451 -11.51 -17.38 -1.37
#